data_39f23fccd39d417ea057fb57be83c997
#
_entry.id   39f23fccd39d417ea057fb57be83c997
#
_cell.length_a   1.000
_cell.length_b   1.000
_cell.length_c   1.000
_cell.angle_alpha   90.00
_cell.angle_beta   90.00
_cell.angle_gamma   90.00
#
_symmetry.space_group_name_H-M   'P 1'
#
loop_
_entity.id
_entity.type
_entity.pdbx_description
1 polymer ?
#
loop_
_entity_poly.entity_id
_entity_poly.type
_entity_poly.pdbx_seq_one_letter_code
_entity_poly.pdbx_strand_id
1 'polypeptide(L)'
;VPESAIQQYQAASGWKDFKRIAAHHELVCRPSVACALSTEHKQKLVINAEGEWEVASKPDWCEVSPASGNKKTEVTLTIKGMAKNADSRDGKVVFRLKNKDYTHECSVTQYGYEYGEDEWITLQKATKGNNGGINIVLLGDGFNAKDIASGEYLNDIKQEVEYFFGIEPYKTYRDYFNVY
;
A
#
# COMPACT_ATOMS: atom_id res chain seq x y z
N VAL A 1 -10.36 19.93 -18.53
CA VAL A 1 -11.56 19.82 -19.40
C VAL A 1 -11.32 18.75 -20.47
N PRO A 2 -12.36 18.14 -21.05
CA PRO A 2 -12.19 17.25 -22.21
C PRO A 2 -11.47 17.97 -23.36
N GLU A 3 -10.59 17.26 -24.08
CA GLU A 3 -9.79 17.85 -25.17
C GLU A 3 -10.67 18.48 -26.25
N SER A 4 -11.77 17.81 -26.60
CA SER A 4 -12.77 18.32 -27.58
C SER A 4 -13.50 19.59 -27.12
N ALA A 5 -13.46 19.94 -25.86
CA ALA A 5 -14.16 21.08 -25.30
C ALA A 5 -13.24 22.29 -24.98
N ILE A 6 -11.92 22.15 -25.16
CA ILE A 6 -10.95 23.20 -24.81
C ILE A 6 -11.34 24.57 -25.42
N GLN A 7 -11.61 24.59 -26.73
CA GLN A 7 -11.93 25.82 -27.42
C GLN A 7 -13.23 26.47 -26.90
N GLN A 8 -14.22 25.65 -26.55
CA GLN A 8 -15.48 26.16 -25.98
C GLN A 8 -15.24 26.81 -24.61
N TYR A 9 -14.41 26.18 -23.75
CA TYR A 9 -14.08 26.72 -22.44
C TYR A 9 -13.21 28.00 -22.55
N GLN A 10 -12.28 28.05 -23.50
CA GLN A 10 -11.46 29.23 -23.74
C GLN A 10 -12.27 30.42 -24.18
N ALA A 11 -13.40 30.22 -24.87
CA ALA A 11 -14.29 31.27 -25.34
C ALA A 11 -15.40 31.62 -24.33
N ALA A 12 -15.71 30.75 -23.37
CA ALA A 12 -16.83 30.90 -22.46
C ALA A 12 -16.58 31.99 -21.41
N SER A 13 -17.62 32.79 -21.13
CA SER A 13 -17.59 33.80 -20.06
C SER A 13 -17.28 33.14 -18.71
N GLY A 14 -16.37 33.74 -17.93
CA GLY A 14 -15.88 33.21 -16.66
C GLY A 14 -14.79 32.15 -16.76
N TRP A 15 -14.63 31.51 -17.93
CA TRP A 15 -13.54 30.56 -18.17
C TRP A 15 -12.36 31.16 -18.95
N LYS A 16 -12.63 32.12 -19.84
CA LYS A 16 -11.61 32.81 -20.65
C LYS A 16 -10.55 33.54 -19.82
N ASP A 17 -10.86 33.83 -18.57
CA ASP A 17 -9.97 34.55 -17.65
C ASP A 17 -8.95 33.66 -16.96
N PHE A 18 -9.07 32.34 -17.11
CA PHE A 18 -8.06 31.40 -16.60
C PHE A 18 -6.79 31.47 -17.46
N LYS A 19 -5.63 31.55 -16.79
CA LYS A 19 -4.32 31.64 -17.47
C LYS A 19 -4.03 30.39 -18.32
N ARG A 20 -4.60 29.22 -17.98
CA ARG A 20 -4.38 27.97 -18.67
C ARG A 20 -5.63 27.08 -18.60
N ILE A 21 -6.15 26.73 -19.77
CA ILE A 21 -7.16 25.68 -19.93
C ILE A 21 -6.51 24.58 -20.75
N ALA A 22 -6.30 23.41 -20.13
CA ALA A 22 -5.63 22.29 -20.76
C ALA A 22 -6.55 21.07 -20.83
N ALA A 23 -6.27 20.16 -21.76
CA ALA A 23 -6.91 18.86 -21.80
C ALA A 23 -6.62 18.09 -20.51
N HIS A 24 -7.63 17.42 -20.02
CA HIS A 24 -7.49 16.43 -18.95
C HIS A 24 -7.57 15.04 -19.60
N HIS A 25 -6.45 14.37 -19.63
CA HIS A 25 -6.42 12.97 -20.06
C HIS A 25 -6.67 12.09 -18.84
N GLU A 26 -7.66 11.23 -18.95
CA GLU A 26 -7.93 10.26 -17.89
C GLU A 26 -7.14 8.98 -18.17
N LEU A 27 -6.12 8.77 -17.38
CA LEU A 27 -5.46 7.48 -17.19
C LEU A 27 -5.05 7.41 -15.73
N VAL A 28 -5.72 6.57 -14.97
CA VAL A 28 -5.48 6.42 -13.52
C VAL A 28 -5.45 4.96 -13.17
N CYS A 29 -4.41 4.54 -12.46
CA CYS A 29 -4.31 3.23 -11.81
C CYS A 29 -4.67 3.36 -10.33
N ARG A 30 -5.53 2.49 -9.84
CA ARG A 30 -5.89 2.45 -8.41
C ARG A 30 -5.89 1.01 -7.88
N PRO A 31 -5.24 0.75 -6.75
CA PRO A 31 -4.32 1.65 -6.06
C PRO A 31 -3.08 1.98 -6.90
N SER A 32 -2.46 3.13 -6.66
CA SER A 32 -1.23 3.56 -7.35
C SER A 32 0.04 3.16 -6.60
N VAL A 33 -0.11 2.42 -5.51
CA VAL A 33 0.98 1.86 -4.70
C VAL A 33 0.65 0.41 -4.41
N ALA A 34 1.63 -0.46 -4.55
CA ALA A 34 1.58 -1.86 -4.18
C ALA A 34 2.77 -2.21 -3.28
N CYS A 35 2.50 -2.90 -2.19
CA CYS A 35 3.54 -3.40 -1.28
C CYS A 35 3.40 -4.91 -1.12
N ALA A 36 4.52 -5.63 -1.08
CA ALA A 36 4.55 -7.07 -0.90
C ALA A 36 5.68 -7.49 0.03
N LEU A 37 5.52 -8.65 0.65
CA LEU A 37 6.58 -9.35 1.37
C LEU A 37 7.39 -10.23 0.40
N SER A 38 8.28 -11.08 0.94
CA SER A 38 9.17 -11.90 0.12
C SER A 38 8.48 -12.94 -0.76
N THR A 39 7.30 -13.40 -0.36
CA THR A 39 6.52 -14.39 -1.13
C THR A 39 5.84 -13.76 -2.35
N GLU A 40 5.44 -14.60 -3.33
CA GLU A 40 4.63 -14.12 -4.46
C GLU A 40 3.34 -13.47 -3.95
N HIS A 41 3.06 -12.29 -4.46
CA HIS A 41 1.86 -11.53 -4.11
C HIS A 41 1.08 -11.13 -5.36
N LYS A 42 -0.25 -11.21 -5.29
CA LYS A 42 -1.15 -10.79 -6.36
C LYS A 42 -2.08 -9.70 -5.85
N GLN A 43 -2.06 -8.58 -6.53
CA GLN A 43 -2.90 -7.42 -6.22
C GLN A 43 -3.76 -7.05 -7.42
N LYS A 44 -5.03 -6.78 -7.16
CA LYS A 44 -5.94 -6.23 -8.16
C LYS A 44 -5.74 -4.74 -8.28
N LEU A 45 -5.62 -4.26 -9.50
CA LEU A 45 -5.59 -2.85 -9.85
C LEU A 45 -6.75 -2.56 -10.81
N VAL A 46 -7.27 -1.35 -10.74
CA VAL A 46 -8.28 -0.85 -11.67
C VAL A 46 -7.66 0.28 -12.49
N ILE A 47 -7.58 0.08 -13.78
CA ILE A 47 -7.16 1.10 -14.73
C ILE A 47 -8.41 1.79 -15.23
N ASN A 48 -8.53 3.11 -15.00
CA ASN A 48 -9.51 3.97 -15.65
C ASN A 48 -8.81 4.79 -16.71
N ALA A 49 -9.25 4.68 -17.96
CA ALA A 49 -8.65 5.35 -19.09
C ALA A 49 -9.73 5.96 -19.99
N GLU A 50 -9.42 7.03 -20.68
CA GLU A 50 -10.34 7.63 -21.69
C GLU A 50 -10.43 6.81 -22.99
N GLY A 51 -9.50 5.88 -23.20
CA GLY A 51 -9.42 5.05 -24.40
C GLY A 51 -8.56 3.82 -24.19
N GLU A 52 -7.91 3.36 -25.27
CA GLU A 52 -7.00 2.23 -25.21
C GLU A 52 -5.73 2.59 -24.44
N TRP A 53 -5.29 1.65 -23.60
CA TRP A 53 -4.09 1.76 -22.82
C TRP A 53 -3.25 0.47 -22.91
N GLU A 54 -1.99 0.57 -22.52
CA GLU A 54 -1.06 -0.56 -22.44
C GLU A 54 -0.07 -0.36 -21.29
N VAL A 55 0.58 -1.46 -20.87
CA VAL A 55 1.76 -1.40 -19.98
C VAL A 55 2.95 -0.95 -20.79
N ALA A 56 3.47 0.24 -20.51
CA ALA A 56 4.62 0.82 -21.19
C ALA A 56 5.94 0.26 -20.66
N SER A 57 6.06 0.08 -19.35
CA SER A 57 7.21 -0.55 -18.71
C SER A 57 6.82 -1.15 -17.35
N LYS A 58 7.62 -2.09 -16.90
CA LYS A 58 7.50 -2.73 -15.59
C LYS A 58 8.82 -3.37 -15.19
N PRO A 59 9.07 -3.60 -13.90
CA PRO A 59 10.19 -4.42 -13.44
C PRO A 59 10.06 -5.87 -13.94
N ASP A 60 11.17 -6.57 -14.13
CA ASP A 60 11.19 -7.99 -14.56
C ASP A 60 10.54 -8.93 -13.54
N TRP A 61 10.52 -8.52 -12.29
CA TRP A 61 9.88 -9.23 -11.20
C TRP A 61 8.39 -8.92 -11.02
N CYS A 62 7.80 -8.10 -11.90
CA CYS A 62 6.37 -7.81 -11.94
C CYS A 62 5.74 -8.33 -13.24
N GLU A 63 4.52 -8.86 -13.13
CA GLU A 63 3.67 -9.23 -14.24
C GLU A 63 2.31 -8.54 -14.12
N VAL A 64 1.75 -8.09 -15.25
CA VAL A 64 0.46 -7.42 -15.30
C VAL A 64 -0.41 -8.14 -16.32
N SER A 65 -1.58 -8.59 -15.91
CA SER A 65 -2.52 -9.29 -16.77
C SER A 65 -3.95 -8.78 -16.57
N PRO A 66 -4.63 -8.35 -17.65
CA PRO A 66 -4.11 -8.11 -19.00
C PRO A 66 -3.11 -6.95 -19.06
N ALA A 67 -2.17 -6.99 -20.01
CA ALA A 67 -1.14 -5.96 -20.21
C ALA A 67 -1.63 -4.75 -21.06
N SER A 68 -2.85 -4.80 -21.54
CA SER A 68 -3.52 -3.72 -22.26
C SER A 68 -5.03 -3.84 -22.13
N GLY A 69 -5.72 -2.76 -22.41
CA GLY A 69 -7.18 -2.74 -22.34
C GLY A 69 -7.77 -1.47 -22.94
N ASN A 70 -9.06 -1.28 -22.75
CA ASN A 70 -9.78 -0.10 -23.19
C ASN A 70 -10.69 0.38 -22.06
N LYS A 71 -10.68 1.68 -21.80
CA LYS A 71 -11.49 2.32 -20.76
C LYS A 71 -11.21 1.70 -19.37
N LYS A 72 -12.26 1.42 -18.60
CA LYS A 72 -12.13 0.82 -17.29
C LYS A 72 -11.84 -0.69 -17.41
N THR A 73 -10.71 -1.11 -16.85
CA THR A 73 -10.27 -2.50 -16.88
C THR A 73 -9.68 -2.90 -15.52
N GLU A 74 -10.10 -4.06 -15.00
CA GLU A 74 -9.44 -4.67 -13.85
C GLU A 74 -8.24 -5.49 -14.34
N VAL A 75 -7.09 -5.30 -13.72
CA VAL A 75 -5.86 -6.04 -14.00
C VAL A 75 -5.32 -6.68 -12.74
N THR A 76 -4.61 -7.78 -12.89
CA THR A 76 -3.87 -8.41 -11.79
C THR A 76 -2.40 -8.08 -11.94
N LEU A 77 -1.84 -7.40 -10.93
CA LEU A 77 -0.41 -7.23 -10.74
C LEU A 77 0.10 -8.43 -9.95
N THR A 78 0.98 -9.22 -10.53
CA THR A 78 1.70 -10.30 -9.84
C THR A 78 3.12 -9.85 -9.54
N ILE A 79 3.48 -9.82 -8.27
CA ILE A 79 4.83 -9.52 -7.77
C ILE A 79 5.48 -10.85 -7.46
N LYS A 80 6.52 -11.22 -8.22
CA LYS A 80 7.22 -12.52 -8.06
C LYS A 80 7.96 -12.56 -6.72
N GLY A 81 8.01 -13.74 -6.12
CA GLY A 81 8.76 -13.95 -4.89
C GLY A 81 10.23 -13.55 -4.99
N MET A 82 10.82 -13.23 -3.85
CA MET A 82 12.24 -12.96 -3.66
C MET A 82 12.79 -13.76 -2.50
N ALA A 83 14.09 -13.82 -2.35
CA ALA A 83 14.70 -14.54 -1.24
C ALA A 83 14.33 -13.87 0.11
N LYS A 84 14.04 -14.70 1.12
CA LYS A 84 13.85 -14.22 2.50
C LYS A 84 15.12 -13.51 2.98
N ASN A 85 14.93 -12.39 3.66
CA ASN A 85 16.00 -11.51 4.17
C ASN A 85 16.86 -10.86 3.07
N ALA A 86 16.41 -10.85 1.80
CA ALA A 86 17.04 -10.04 0.78
C ALA A 86 16.74 -8.54 1.02
N ASP A 87 17.57 -7.67 0.48
CA ASP A 87 17.29 -6.23 0.50
C ASP A 87 15.96 -5.93 -0.20
N SER A 88 15.25 -4.93 0.29
CA SER A 88 14.02 -4.47 -0.35
C SER A 88 14.30 -3.99 -1.77
N ARG A 89 13.31 -4.15 -2.64
CA ARG A 89 13.37 -3.65 -4.02
C ARG A 89 12.17 -2.78 -4.35
N ASP A 90 12.45 -1.72 -5.08
CA ASP A 90 11.45 -0.77 -5.55
C ASP A 90 11.39 -0.77 -7.08
N GLY A 91 10.22 -0.49 -7.60
CA GLY A 91 10.01 -0.39 -9.03
C GLY A 91 8.72 0.35 -9.36
N LYS A 92 8.51 0.56 -10.65
CA LYS A 92 7.30 1.20 -11.15
C LYS A 92 6.71 0.40 -12.30
N VAL A 93 5.41 0.18 -12.24
CA VAL A 93 4.63 -0.25 -13.40
C VAL A 93 4.05 1.00 -14.03
N VAL A 94 4.40 1.24 -15.28
CA VAL A 94 3.97 2.43 -16.03
C VAL A 94 2.91 2.03 -17.04
N PHE A 95 1.76 2.63 -16.94
CA PHE A 95 0.68 2.52 -17.92
C PHE A 95 0.71 3.72 -18.86
N ARG A 96 0.35 3.53 -20.11
CA ARG A 96 0.32 4.58 -21.15
C ARG A 96 -0.98 4.52 -21.94
N LEU A 97 -1.55 5.68 -22.25
CA LEU A 97 -2.60 5.77 -23.28
C LEU A 97 -1.97 5.55 -24.65
N LYS A 98 -2.57 4.65 -25.47
CA LYS A 98 -2.11 4.48 -26.86
C LYS A 98 -2.32 5.76 -27.65
N ASN A 99 -1.37 6.07 -28.51
CA ASN A 99 -1.38 7.25 -29.37
C ASN A 99 -1.39 8.59 -28.63
N LYS A 100 -1.07 8.62 -27.33
CA LYS A 100 -0.90 9.86 -26.55
C LYS A 100 0.32 9.76 -25.65
N ASP A 101 1.00 10.87 -25.50
CA ASP A 101 2.11 10.97 -24.54
C ASP A 101 1.58 11.27 -23.13
N TYR A 102 0.85 10.30 -22.57
CA TYR A 102 0.28 10.40 -21.23
C TYR A 102 0.42 9.07 -20.50
N THR A 103 1.06 9.13 -19.35
CA THR A 103 1.38 7.96 -18.51
C THR A 103 0.83 8.11 -17.09
N HIS A 104 0.63 6.96 -16.45
CA HIS A 104 0.36 6.88 -15.01
C HIS A 104 1.19 5.75 -14.40
N GLU A 105 1.74 5.98 -13.21
CA GLU A 105 2.62 5.04 -12.53
C GLU A 105 1.92 4.37 -11.35
N CYS A 106 2.19 3.08 -11.15
CA CYS A 106 1.97 2.36 -9.92
C CYS A 106 3.32 2.03 -9.30
N SER A 107 3.62 2.61 -8.15
CA SER A 107 4.84 2.29 -7.40
C SER A 107 4.71 0.93 -6.74
N VAL A 108 5.75 0.10 -6.82
CA VAL A 108 5.77 -1.24 -6.25
C VAL A 108 6.99 -1.38 -5.37
N THR A 109 6.78 -1.74 -4.11
CA THR A 109 7.85 -2.03 -3.15
C THR A 109 7.69 -3.46 -2.66
N GLN A 110 8.79 -4.23 -2.63
CA GLN A 110 8.80 -5.57 -2.06
C GLN A 110 9.92 -5.69 -1.02
N TYR A 111 9.54 -6.25 0.13
CA TYR A 111 10.44 -6.45 1.26
C TYR A 111 10.83 -7.92 1.37
N GLY A 112 12.10 -8.18 1.67
CA GLY A 112 12.63 -9.52 1.94
C GLY A 112 12.19 -10.11 3.29
N TYR A 113 11.06 -9.65 3.81
CA TYR A 113 10.46 -10.12 5.04
C TYR A 113 9.39 -11.17 4.73
N GLU A 114 9.25 -12.14 5.63
CA GLU A 114 8.24 -13.19 5.55
C GLU A 114 7.66 -13.39 6.94
N TYR A 115 6.33 -13.43 7.04
CA TYR A 115 5.70 -13.82 8.30
C TYR A 115 6.00 -15.29 8.58
N GLY A 116 6.42 -15.59 9.82
CA GLY A 116 6.33 -16.94 10.35
C GLY A 116 4.87 -17.31 10.60
N GLU A 117 4.46 -18.53 10.25
CA GLU A 117 3.20 -19.06 10.73
C GLU A 117 3.29 -19.12 12.27
N ASP A 118 2.26 -18.64 12.97
CA ASP A 118 2.19 -18.60 14.45
C ASP A 118 3.27 -17.74 15.16
N GLU A 119 3.88 -16.79 14.48
CA GLU A 119 4.81 -15.84 15.11
C GLU A 119 4.05 -14.79 15.93
N TRP A 120 4.23 -14.83 17.23
CA TRP A 120 3.89 -13.71 18.11
C TRP A 120 5.13 -13.21 18.83
N ILE A 121 5.15 -11.92 19.09
CA ILE A 121 6.21 -11.29 19.86
C ILE A 121 5.75 -11.14 21.31
N THR A 122 6.48 -11.74 22.26
CA THR A 122 6.22 -11.53 23.67
C THR A 122 6.81 -10.18 24.10
N LEU A 123 5.96 -9.22 24.42
CA LEU A 123 6.38 -7.89 24.90
C LEU A 123 6.54 -7.86 26.41
N GLN A 124 5.72 -8.62 27.15
CA GLN A 124 5.78 -8.72 28.60
C GLN A 124 5.32 -10.09 29.07
N LYS A 125 5.94 -10.61 30.12
CA LYS A 125 5.49 -11.80 30.85
C LYS A 125 4.97 -11.40 32.24
N ALA A 126 3.86 -12.01 32.65
CA ALA A 126 3.36 -11.90 34.00
C ALA A 126 4.36 -12.48 35.01
N THR A 127 4.60 -11.75 36.11
CA THR A 127 5.43 -12.19 37.24
C THR A 127 4.58 -12.53 38.47
N LYS A 128 3.30 -12.17 38.44
CA LYS A 128 2.31 -12.42 39.49
C LYS A 128 1.06 -13.08 38.91
N GLY A 129 0.30 -13.68 39.78
CA GLY A 129 -0.99 -14.32 39.43
C GLY A 129 -0.91 -15.84 39.44
N ASN A 130 -1.99 -16.46 39.87
CA ASN A 130 -2.20 -17.90 39.77
C ASN A 130 -2.59 -18.25 38.32
N ASN A 131 -2.16 -19.39 37.80
CA ASN A 131 -2.48 -19.85 36.43
C ASN A 131 -1.86 -19.02 35.28
N GLY A 132 -0.69 -18.38 35.48
CA GLY A 132 0.08 -17.80 34.39
C GLY A 132 -0.27 -16.38 33.97
N GLY A 133 -1.16 -15.69 34.72
CA GLY A 133 -1.52 -14.31 34.48
C GLY A 133 -2.64 -14.10 33.46
N ILE A 134 -2.92 -12.85 33.15
CA ILE A 134 -3.95 -12.39 32.19
C ILE A 134 -3.25 -12.12 30.84
N ASN A 135 -3.75 -12.71 29.79
CA ASN A 135 -3.20 -12.52 28.44
C ASN A 135 -3.86 -11.32 27.73
N ILE A 136 -3.04 -10.42 27.22
CA ILE A 136 -3.42 -9.37 26.28
C ILE A 136 -2.73 -9.69 24.95
N VAL A 137 -3.50 -9.71 23.89
CA VAL A 137 -3.00 -9.85 22.51
C VAL A 137 -3.29 -8.55 21.79
N LEU A 138 -2.25 -7.93 21.23
CA LEU A 138 -2.35 -6.69 20.45
C LEU A 138 -2.35 -7.05 18.97
N LEU A 139 -3.44 -6.72 18.30
CA LEU A 139 -3.59 -6.93 16.86
C LEU A 139 -3.51 -5.57 16.17
N GLY A 140 -2.45 -5.34 15.41
CA GLY A 140 -2.31 -4.13 14.62
C GLY A 140 -3.22 -4.14 13.41
N ASP A 141 -3.96 -3.04 13.21
CA ASP A 141 -4.72 -2.77 12.00
C ASP A 141 -4.20 -1.48 11.36
N GLY A 142 -4.22 -1.41 10.03
CA GLY A 142 -3.77 -0.24 9.28
C GLY A 142 -2.27 -0.18 8.97
N PHE A 143 -1.48 -1.15 9.42
CA PHE A 143 -0.06 -1.27 9.06
C PHE A 143 0.13 -2.07 7.78
N ASN A 144 1.15 -1.72 7.02
CA ASN A 144 1.51 -2.40 5.78
C ASN A 144 2.87 -3.11 5.91
N ALA A 145 3.28 -3.82 4.86
CA ALA A 145 4.54 -4.58 4.86
C ALA A 145 5.79 -3.71 5.12
N LYS A 146 5.77 -2.42 4.74
CA LYS A 146 6.86 -1.48 5.02
C LYS A 146 6.99 -1.21 6.51
N ASP A 147 5.88 -0.94 7.18
CA ASP A 147 5.83 -0.58 8.58
C ASP A 147 6.34 -1.74 9.46
N ILE A 148 6.03 -2.97 9.03
CA ILE A 148 6.52 -4.19 9.68
C ILE A 148 8.01 -4.39 9.43
N ALA A 149 8.46 -4.29 8.18
CA ALA A 149 9.87 -4.49 7.81
C ALA A 149 10.80 -3.41 8.41
N SER A 150 10.31 -2.16 8.54
CA SER A 150 11.06 -1.06 9.18
C SER A 150 11.09 -1.15 10.71
N GLY A 151 10.23 -1.97 11.31
CA GLY A 151 10.04 -2.02 12.77
C GLY A 151 9.13 -0.92 13.32
N GLU A 152 8.54 -0.08 12.48
CA GLU A 152 7.62 0.98 12.88
C GLU A 152 6.41 0.40 13.63
N TYR A 153 5.78 -0.62 13.07
CA TYR A 153 4.70 -1.37 13.73
C TYR A 153 5.06 -1.81 15.15
N LEU A 154 6.21 -2.46 15.33
CA LEU A 154 6.63 -2.95 16.64
C LEU A 154 6.92 -1.83 17.64
N ASN A 155 7.46 -0.71 17.16
CA ASN A 155 7.72 0.44 18.01
C ASN A 155 6.42 1.11 18.47
N ASP A 156 5.45 1.27 17.58
CA ASP A 156 4.14 1.83 17.92
C ASP A 156 3.40 0.93 18.91
N ILE A 157 3.37 -0.37 18.68
CA ILE A 157 2.76 -1.32 19.62
C ILE A 157 3.43 -1.27 21.01
N LYS A 158 4.75 -1.17 21.09
CA LYS A 158 5.43 -1.01 22.39
C LYS A 158 5.03 0.29 23.08
N GLN A 159 4.87 1.36 22.34
CA GLN A 159 4.43 2.64 22.90
C GLN A 159 3.00 2.57 23.44
N GLU A 160 2.09 1.93 22.71
CA GLU A 160 0.71 1.71 23.15
C GLU A 160 0.65 0.87 24.43
N VAL A 161 1.49 -0.14 24.57
CA VAL A 161 1.61 -0.93 25.81
C VAL A 161 1.98 -0.04 27.00
N GLU A 162 2.94 0.86 26.82
CA GLU A 162 3.34 1.78 27.90
C GLU A 162 2.23 2.79 28.22
N TYR A 163 1.48 3.27 27.25
CA TYR A 163 0.30 4.12 27.50
C TYR A 163 -0.78 3.36 28.25
N PHE A 164 -1.11 2.14 27.85
CA PHE A 164 -2.11 1.30 28.52
C PHE A 164 -1.76 1.06 29.98
N PHE A 165 -0.51 0.67 30.28
CA PHE A 165 -0.05 0.46 31.64
C PHE A 165 0.33 1.77 32.38
N GLY A 166 0.19 2.92 31.78
CA GLY A 166 0.24 4.23 32.42
C GLY A 166 -1.05 4.60 33.15
N ILE A 167 -2.17 3.90 32.88
CA ILE A 167 -3.52 4.21 33.39
C ILE A 167 -3.88 3.25 34.53
N GLU A 168 -4.47 3.78 35.61
CA GLU A 168 -5.03 2.95 36.69
C GLU A 168 -6.38 2.30 36.24
N PRO A 169 -6.67 1.06 36.63
CA PRO A 169 -5.91 0.21 37.58
C PRO A 169 -4.78 -0.63 36.92
N TYR A 170 -4.63 -0.59 35.60
CA TYR A 170 -3.67 -1.44 34.87
C TYR A 170 -2.23 -1.22 35.30
N LYS A 171 -1.88 0.03 35.64
CA LYS A 171 -0.57 0.39 36.18
C LYS A 171 -0.23 -0.41 37.44
N THR A 172 -1.16 -0.42 38.41
CA THR A 172 -0.97 -1.14 39.68
C THR A 172 -0.90 -2.65 39.50
N TYR A 173 -1.63 -3.18 38.53
CA TYR A 173 -1.73 -4.64 38.28
C TYR A 173 -0.87 -5.11 37.09
N ARG A 174 0.04 -4.29 36.59
CA ARG A 174 0.87 -4.58 35.39
C ARG A 174 1.52 -5.98 35.45
N ASP A 175 2.04 -6.35 36.63
CA ASP A 175 2.75 -7.61 36.84
C ASP A 175 1.88 -8.87 36.66
N TYR A 176 0.57 -8.72 36.55
CA TYR A 176 -0.37 -9.82 36.33
C TYR A 176 -0.66 -10.08 34.85
N PHE A 177 -0.11 -9.29 33.90
CA PHE A 177 -0.40 -9.38 32.49
C PHE A 177 0.77 -9.97 31.69
N ASN A 178 0.43 -10.87 30.78
CA ASN A 178 1.26 -11.17 29.62
C ASN A 178 0.77 -10.33 28.44
N VAL A 179 1.70 -9.84 27.64
CA VAL A 179 1.41 -9.02 26.45
C VAL A 179 2.14 -9.62 25.25
N TYR A 180 1.37 -9.85 24.19
CA TYR A 180 1.83 -10.47 22.95
C TYR A 180 1.52 -9.60 21.74
#